data_4a3b2877e87ccf949db8d7a2e98244ed
#
_entry.id   4a3b2877e87ccf949db8d7a2e98244ed
#
_cell.length_a   1.000
_cell.length_b   1.000
_cell.length_c   1.000
_cell.angle_alpha   90.00
_cell.angle_beta   90.00
_cell.angle_gamma   90.00
#
_symmetry.space_group_name_H-M   'P 1'
#
loop_
_entity.id
_entity.type
_entity.pdbx_description
1 polymer ?
#
loop_
_entity_poly.entity_id
_entity_poly.type
_entity_poly.pdbx_seq_one_letter_code
_entity_poly.pdbx_strand_id
1 'polypeptide(L)'
;QNAEDLEKYNVIATEKEFKIPVYNNNGKRTRDFLRGKLDMVVEDMFTTIWFFEHKTTSDSVDNRFDTVELEEQLNNYIMVTSGLYGDYFGGGILNVIRKKAPRLPEPLKSGKGLSKDKKIDTTYDLYLEAIHKYGYDPNDYTEMLGILKEKGDRFYGRKIVSRKPYQILETRDEIYFTIQSIKELLRLYKKTGNEAVFYRVPTFMCGNM
;
A
#
# COMPACT_ATOMS: atom_id res chain seq x y z
N GLN A 1 2.67 -14.83 3.28
CA GLN A 1 3.10 -14.36 4.60
C GLN A 1 4.44 -15.01 4.88
N ASN A 2 5.45 -14.24 5.17
CA ASN A 2 6.81 -14.75 5.40
C ASN A 2 6.79 -15.55 6.72
N ALA A 3 7.40 -16.73 6.76
CA ALA A 3 7.51 -17.51 8.01
C ALA A 3 8.10 -16.68 9.16
N GLU A 4 9.03 -15.77 8.85
CA GLU A 4 9.60 -14.81 9.79
C GLU A 4 8.58 -13.87 10.44
N ASP A 5 7.44 -13.59 9.81
CA ASP A 5 6.42 -12.72 10.38
C ASP A 5 5.70 -13.39 11.55
N LEU A 6 5.50 -14.71 11.49
CA LEU A 6 4.87 -15.48 12.57
C LEU A 6 5.73 -15.53 13.84
N GLU A 7 7.04 -15.37 13.70
CA GLU A 7 7.98 -15.31 14.83
C GLU A 7 8.08 -13.89 15.43
N LYS A 8 7.86 -12.86 14.61
CA LYS A 8 8.02 -11.45 14.99
C LYS A 8 6.75 -10.80 15.52
N TYR A 9 5.59 -11.27 15.09
CA TYR A 9 4.32 -10.62 15.36
C TYR A 9 3.26 -11.58 15.89
N ASN A 10 2.64 -11.18 16.98
CA ASN A 10 1.41 -11.80 17.49
C ASN A 10 0.19 -11.13 16.86
N VAL A 11 -0.69 -11.90 16.21
CA VAL A 11 -1.90 -11.37 15.58
C VAL A 11 -2.94 -11.07 16.65
N ILE A 12 -3.30 -9.79 16.81
CA ILE A 12 -4.36 -9.35 17.73
C ILE A 12 -5.73 -9.47 17.08
N ALA A 13 -5.85 -9.05 15.80
CA ALA A 13 -7.09 -9.10 15.06
C ALA A 13 -6.84 -9.11 13.55
N THR A 14 -7.72 -9.79 12.81
CA THR A 14 -7.85 -9.70 11.35
C THR A 14 -9.19 -9.04 11.02
N GLU A 15 -9.24 -8.32 9.88
CA GLU A 15 -10.47 -7.69 9.39
C GLU A 15 -11.15 -6.82 10.47
N LYS A 16 -10.33 -6.07 11.26
CA LYS A 16 -10.80 -5.32 12.43
C LYS A 16 -11.64 -4.11 12.00
N GLU A 17 -12.92 -4.18 12.20
CA GLU A 17 -13.82 -3.04 12.00
C GLU A 17 -13.61 -1.96 13.06
N PHE A 18 -13.73 -0.71 12.64
CA PHE A 18 -13.76 0.44 13.52
C PHE A 18 -14.90 1.39 13.19
N LYS A 19 -15.35 2.08 14.23
CA LYS A 19 -16.31 3.18 14.15
C LYS A 19 -15.89 4.22 15.18
N ILE A 20 -15.29 5.30 14.73
CA ILE A 20 -14.83 6.38 15.62
C ILE A 20 -15.64 7.65 15.37
N PRO A 21 -15.87 8.48 16.40
CA PRO A 21 -16.52 9.77 16.23
C PRO A 21 -15.61 10.73 15.47
N VAL A 22 -16.20 11.58 14.64
CA VAL A 22 -15.49 12.67 13.97
C VAL A 22 -15.49 13.89 14.88
N TYR A 23 -14.35 14.55 14.97
CA TYR A 23 -14.16 15.78 15.75
C TYR A 23 -14.01 16.96 14.79
N ASN A 24 -14.55 18.12 15.18
CA ASN A 24 -14.32 19.35 14.43
C ASN A 24 -12.92 19.91 14.69
N ASN A 25 -12.53 20.95 13.95
CA ASN A 25 -11.24 21.63 14.06
C ASN A 25 -10.94 22.23 15.44
N ASN A 26 -11.97 22.41 16.28
CA ASN A 26 -11.82 22.84 17.68
C ASN A 26 -11.75 21.66 18.67
N GLY A 27 -11.60 20.42 18.18
CA GLY A 27 -11.55 19.23 18.99
C GLY A 27 -12.88 18.78 19.62
N LYS A 28 -14.02 19.40 19.21
CA LYS A 28 -15.35 19.01 19.71
C LYS A 28 -15.92 17.88 18.88
N ARG A 29 -16.41 16.83 19.57
CA ARG A 29 -17.08 15.69 18.94
C ARG A 29 -18.33 16.14 18.16
N THR A 30 -18.48 15.62 16.94
CA THR A 30 -19.66 15.81 16.09
C THR A 30 -20.62 14.61 16.24
N ARG A 31 -21.71 14.61 15.43
CA ARG A 31 -22.62 13.46 15.33
C ARG A 31 -22.20 12.49 14.23
N ASP A 32 -21.14 12.80 13.51
CA ASP A 32 -20.65 12.00 12.40
C ASP A 32 -19.68 10.91 12.90
N PHE A 33 -19.52 9.87 12.10
CA PHE A 33 -18.62 8.76 12.40
C PHE A 33 -17.81 8.42 11.16
N LEU A 34 -16.52 8.19 11.36
CA LEU A 34 -15.68 7.50 10.40
C LEU A 34 -15.77 5.99 10.67
N ARG A 35 -15.98 5.22 9.61
CA ARG A 35 -16.03 3.76 9.66
C ARG A 35 -15.06 3.18 8.64
N GLY A 36 -14.49 2.06 8.97
CA GLY A 36 -13.61 1.31 8.09
C GLY A 36 -13.22 -0.03 8.69
N LYS A 37 -12.28 -0.67 8.04
CA LYS A 37 -11.78 -1.98 8.43
C LYS A 37 -10.28 -2.04 8.17
N LEU A 38 -9.52 -2.48 9.16
CA LEU A 38 -8.08 -2.74 9.06
C LEU A 38 -7.89 -4.20 8.65
N ASP A 39 -7.01 -4.48 7.71
CA ASP A 39 -6.78 -5.87 7.25
C ASP A 39 -6.28 -6.74 8.40
N MET A 40 -5.29 -6.26 9.16
CA MET A 40 -4.75 -6.99 10.30
C MET A 40 -4.11 -6.02 11.31
N VAL A 41 -4.26 -6.34 12.59
CA VAL A 41 -3.56 -5.65 13.69
C VAL A 41 -2.71 -6.68 14.42
N VAL A 42 -1.46 -6.31 14.70
CA VAL A 42 -0.46 -7.17 15.32
C VAL A 42 0.28 -6.44 16.44
N GLU A 43 0.88 -7.23 17.32
CA GLU A 43 1.79 -6.78 18.37
C GLU A 43 3.17 -7.41 18.12
N ASP A 44 4.24 -6.62 18.20
CA ASP A 44 5.60 -7.14 18.13
C ASP A 44 6.13 -7.58 19.52
N MET A 45 7.35 -8.12 19.54
CA MET A 45 8.00 -8.59 20.79
C MET A 45 8.26 -7.48 21.82
N PHE A 46 8.14 -6.21 21.41
CA PHE A 46 8.29 -5.03 22.29
C PHE A 46 6.95 -4.44 22.73
N THR A 47 5.84 -5.17 22.52
CA THR A 47 4.47 -4.72 22.79
C THR A 47 4.01 -3.53 21.92
N THR A 48 4.71 -3.28 20.83
CA THR A 48 4.33 -2.22 19.89
C THR A 48 3.24 -2.74 18.96
N ILE A 49 2.19 -1.94 18.81
CA ILE A 49 1.05 -2.26 17.94
C ILE A 49 1.29 -1.73 16.54
N TRP A 50 1.07 -2.58 15.56
CA TRP A 50 1.16 -2.26 14.13
C TRP A 50 -0.14 -2.67 13.44
N PHE A 51 -0.54 -1.95 12.39
CA PHE A 51 -1.50 -2.52 11.45
C PHE A 51 -0.77 -2.93 10.16
N PHE A 52 -1.23 -4.00 9.54
CA PHE A 52 -0.83 -4.38 8.20
C PHE A 52 -1.89 -3.94 7.20
N GLU A 53 -1.45 -3.42 6.09
CA GLU A 53 -2.26 -3.11 4.92
C GLU A 53 -1.68 -3.84 3.72
N HIS A 54 -2.50 -4.58 3.00
CA HIS A 54 -2.09 -5.38 1.86
C HIS A 54 -2.59 -4.76 0.56
N LYS A 55 -1.68 -4.42 -0.33
CA LYS A 55 -2.01 -3.84 -1.64
C LYS A 55 -1.47 -4.70 -2.77
N THR A 56 -2.24 -4.79 -3.84
CA THR A 56 -1.76 -5.33 -5.11
C THR A 56 -1.56 -4.19 -6.10
N THR A 57 -0.51 -4.30 -6.94
CA THR A 57 -0.22 -3.31 -7.99
C THR A 57 0.03 -3.98 -9.33
N SER A 58 -0.37 -3.33 -10.41
CA SER A 58 0.03 -3.70 -11.79
C SER A 58 1.35 -3.07 -12.18
N ASP A 59 1.76 -2.02 -11.48
CA ASP A 59 2.99 -1.27 -11.66
C ASP A 59 4.15 -1.85 -10.83
N SER A 60 5.29 -1.18 -10.80
CA SER A 60 6.39 -1.55 -9.91
C SER A 60 6.01 -1.34 -8.44
N VAL A 61 6.63 -2.12 -7.57
CA VAL A 61 6.48 -1.96 -6.12
C VAL A 61 7.04 -0.60 -5.67
N ASP A 62 8.15 -0.15 -6.28
CA ASP A 62 8.78 1.12 -5.94
C ASP A 62 7.87 2.31 -6.25
N ASN A 63 7.27 2.36 -7.46
CA ASN A 63 6.31 3.42 -7.83
C ASN A 63 5.13 3.46 -6.84
N ARG A 64 4.72 2.30 -6.33
CA ARG A 64 3.66 2.22 -5.33
C ARG A 64 4.08 2.83 -3.99
N PHE A 65 5.35 2.63 -3.60
CA PHE A 65 5.89 3.22 -2.39
C PHE A 65 6.10 4.74 -2.49
N ASP A 66 6.37 5.27 -3.68
CA ASP A 66 6.54 6.71 -3.89
C ASP A 66 5.22 7.49 -3.66
N THR A 67 4.08 6.84 -3.92
CA THR A 67 2.75 7.46 -3.74
C THR A 67 2.15 7.26 -2.35
N VAL A 68 2.77 6.46 -1.50
CA VAL A 68 2.22 6.05 -0.19
C VAL A 68 1.99 7.21 0.77
N GLU A 69 2.79 8.25 0.65
CA GLU A 69 2.69 9.46 1.47
C GLU A 69 1.40 10.25 1.20
N LEU A 70 0.85 10.11 0.00
CA LEU A 70 -0.38 10.79 -0.46
C LEU A 70 -1.64 9.94 -0.26
N GLU A 71 -1.52 8.74 0.32
CA GLU A 71 -2.66 7.85 0.48
C GLU A 71 -3.55 8.24 1.65
N GLU A 72 -4.72 8.80 1.35
CA GLU A 72 -5.75 9.13 2.33
C GLU A 72 -6.15 7.92 3.20
N GLN A 73 -6.26 6.73 2.62
CA GLN A 73 -6.62 5.52 3.36
C GLN A 73 -5.62 5.20 4.46
N LEU A 74 -4.31 5.26 4.16
CA LEU A 74 -3.26 5.02 5.15
C LEU A 74 -3.22 6.11 6.21
N ASN A 75 -3.42 7.38 5.83
CA ASN A 75 -3.51 8.48 6.76
C ASN A 75 -4.66 8.27 7.75
N ASN A 76 -5.83 7.88 7.24
CA ASN A 76 -7.01 7.58 8.04
C ASN A 76 -6.75 6.41 9.00
N TYR A 77 -6.11 5.34 8.52
CA TYR A 77 -5.80 4.16 9.36
C TYR A 77 -4.78 4.49 10.44
N ILE A 78 -3.73 5.27 10.14
CA ILE A 78 -2.76 5.72 11.13
C ILE A 78 -3.44 6.58 12.19
N MET A 79 -4.28 7.54 11.80
CA MET A 79 -5.02 8.38 12.72
C MET A 79 -5.94 7.54 13.64
N VAL A 80 -6.69 6.59 13.07
CA VAL A 80 -7.59 5.73 13.84
C VAL A 80 -6.83 4.85 14.81
N THR A 81 -5.77 4.18 14.34
CA THR A 81 -5.01 3.22 15.15
C THR A 81 -4.22 3.94 16.25
N SER A 82 -3.66 5.11 15.95
CA SER A 82 -3.04 5.99 16.95
C SER A 82 -4.03 6.39 18.05
N GLY A 83 -5.27 6.72 17.69
CA GLY A 83 -6.32 7.03 18.66
C GLY A 83 -6.79 5.84 19.49
N LEU A 84 -6.71 4.61 18.96
CA LEU A 84 -7.13 3.39 19.65
C LEU A 84 -6.06 2.85 20.60
N TYR A 85 -4.79 2.96 20.24
CA TYR A 85 -3.69 2.31 20.95
C TYR A 85 -2.68 3.29 21.60
N GLY A 86 -2.82 4.60 21.32
CA GLY A 86 -2.00 5.63 21.97
C GLY A 86 -0.50 5.40 21.76
N ASP A 87 0.25 5.47 22.87
CA ASP A 87 1.72 5.35 22.86
C ASP A 87 2.23 3.96 22.45
N TYR A 88 1.39 2.94 22.45
CA TYR A 88 1.75 1.60 21.97
C TYR A 88 1.74 1.49 20.44
N PHE A 89 1.22 2.47 19.72
CA PHE A 89 1.12 2.43 18.26
C PHE A 89 2.44 2.81 17.59
N GLY A 90 3.05 1.89 16.85
CA GLY A 90 4.31 2.10 16.11
C GLY A 90 4.11 2.64 14.69
N GLY A 91 3.01 2.30 14.04
CA GLY A 91 2.74 2.69 12.66
C GLY A 91 1.99 1.65 11.83
N GLY A 92 1.95 1.87 10.53
CA GLY A 92 1.44 0.93 9.56
C GLY A 92 2.55 0.17 8.84
N ILE A 93 2.29 -1.07 8.49
CA ILE A 93 3.16 -1.91 7.68
C ILE A 93 2.43 -2.17 6.36
N LEU A 94 2.88 -1.50 5.30
CA LEU A 94 2.33 -1.66 3.96
C LEU A 94 3.05 -2.79 3.24
N ASN A 95 2.34 -3.85 2.90
CA ASN A 95 2.79 -4.92 2.02
C ASN A 95 2.24 -4.69 0.61
N VAL A 96 3.12 -4.66 -0.37
CA VAL A 96 2.76 -4.50 -1.77
C VAL A 96 3.17 -5.73 -2.55
N ILE A 97 2.22 -6.32 -3.28
CA ILE A 97 2.44 -7.49 -4.13
C ILE A 97 2.11 -7.09 -5.57
N ARG A 98 3.03 -7.34 -6.47
CA ARG A 98 2.80 -7.14 -7.90
C ARG A 98 1.87 -8.24 -8.45
N LYS A 99 0.82 -7.85 -9.18
CA LYS A 99 -0.15 -8.80 -9.77
C LYS A 99 0.47 -9.73 -10.80
N LYS A 100 1.53 -9.29 -11.45
CA LYS A 100 2.26 -10.07 -12.44
C LYS A 100 3.34 -10.90 -11.75
N ALA A 101 3.20 -12.22 -11.77
CA ALA A 101 4.21 -13.13 -11.23
C ALA A 101 5.53 -13.06 -12.04
N PRO A 102 6.68 -13.27 -11.39
CA PRO A 102 7.94 -13.43 -12.11
C PRO A 102 7.90 -14.66 -13.03
N ARG A 103 8.58 -14.58 -14.14
CA ARG A 103 8.62 -15.65 -15.15
C ARG A 103 9.99 -16.29 -15.21
N LEU A 104 10.01 -17.60 -15.40
CA LEU A 104 11.23 -18.29 -15.81
C LEU A 104 11.57 -17.85 -17.24
N PRO A 105 12.76 -17.25 -17.48
CA PRO A 105 13.13 -16.83 -18.84
C PRO A 105 13.27 -18.02 -19.78
N GLU A 106 12.78 -17.84 -21.00
CA GLU A 106 12.95 -18.82 -22.08
C GLU A 106 14.05 -18.38 -23.06
N PRO A 107 14.68 -19.33 -23.77
CA PRO A 107 15.64 -19.02 -24.81
C PRO A 107 15.03 -18.12 -25.86
N LEU A 108 15.83 -17.19 -26.38
CA LEU A 108 15.42 -16.33 -27.49
C LEU A 108 15.12 -17.19 -28.71
N LYS A 109 14.12 -16.81 -29.49
CA LYS A 109 13.77 -17.48 -30.76
C LYS A 109 14.93 -17.58 -31.73
N SER A 110 15.93 -16.72 -31.60
CA SER A 110 17.17 -16.74 -32.38
C SER A 110 18.15 -17.84 -31.96
N GLY A 111 17.87 -18.59 -30.90
CA GLY A 111 18.78 -19.58 -30.31
C GLY A 111 20.01 -18.99 -29.58
N LYS A 112 20.10 -17.65 -29.48
CA LYS A 112 21.28 -16.95 -28.94
C LYS A 112 21.24 -16.75 -27.40
N GLY A 113 20.69 -17.70 -26.66
CA GLY A 113 20.65 -17.65 -25.20
C GLY A 113 19.40 -16.96 -24.62
N LEU A 114 19.51 -16.49 -23.38
CA LEU A 114 18.43 -15.80 -22.67
C LEU A 114 18.44 -14.29 -22.97
N SER A 115 17.26 -13.65 -22.80
CA SER A 115 17.17 -12.20 -22.93
C SER A 115 18.00 -11.48 -21.87
N LYS A 116 18.80 -10.52 -22.31
CA LYS A 116 19.58 -9.60 -21.44
C LYS A 116 18.88 -8.25 -21.25
N ASP A 117 17.56 -8.18 -21.52
CA ASP A 117 16.78 -6.97 -21.30
C ASP A 117 16.65 -6.68 -19.78
N LYS A 118 17.14 -5.51 -19.38
CA LYS A 118 17.09 -5.04 -17.99
C LYS A 118 15.67 -4.88 -17.43
N LYS A 119 14.64 -4.87 -18.31
CA LYS A 119 13.23 -4.75 -17.94
C LYS A 119 12.50 -6.10 -17.87
N ILE A 120 13.22 -7.23 -18.06
CA ILE A 120 12.60 -8.56 -18.00
C ILE A 120 11.91 -8.80 -16.65
N ASP A 121 10.70 -9.35 -16.68
CA ASP A 121 9.92 -9.68 -15.50
C ASP A 121 10.35 -11.04 -14.92
N THR A 122 11.49 -11.05 -14.24
CA THR A 122 12.07 -12.24 -13.61
C THR A 122 12.79 -11.85 -12.32
N THR A 123 13.16 -12.85 -11.52
CA THR A 123 14.02 -12.70 -10.34
C THR A 123 15.42 -13.22 -10.64
N TYR A 124 16.37 -12.92 -9.74
CA TYR A 124 17.72 -13.48 -9.81
C TYR A 124 17.68 -15.02 -9.84
N ASP A 125 16.92 -15.63 -8.93
CA ASP A 125 16.87 -17.09 -8.78
C ASP A 125 16.26 -17.76 -10.01
N LEU A 126 15.15 -17.23 -10.54
CA LEU A 126 14.53 -17.77 -11.77
C LEU A 126 15.43 -17.59 -13.00
N TYR A 127 16.18 -16.49 -13.06
CA TYR A 127 17.11 -16.29 -14.17
C TYR A 127 18.28 -17.27 -14.09
N LEU A 128 18.83 -17.51 -12.89
CA LEU A 128 19.87 -18.49 -12.65
C LEU A 128 19.36 -19.92 -12.93
N GLU A 129 18.14 -20.23 -12.50
CA GLU A 129 17.47 -21.50 -12.82
C GLU A 129 17.34 -21.71 -14.34
N ALA A 130 16.96 -20.68 -15.09
CA ALA A 130 16.87 -20.75 -16.54
C ALA A 130 18.24 -21.01 -17.20
N ILE A 131 19.31 -20.36 -16.74
CA ILE A 131 20.68 -20.60 -17.20
C ILE A 131 21.02 -22.09 -17.06
N HIS A 132 20.82 -22.66 -15.87
CA HIS A 132 21.10 -24.06 -15.59
C HIS A 132 20.21 -25.01 -16.41
N LYS A 133 18.90 -24.73 -16.45
CA LYS A 133 17.92 -25.55 -17.17
C LYS A 133 18.23 -25.68 -18.66
N TYR A 134 18.71 -24.62 -19.28
CA TYR A 134 19.01 -24.62 -20.73
C TYR A 134 20.50 -24.85 -21.03
N GLY A 135 21.34 -25.13 -20.01
CA GLY A 135 22.73 -25.51 -20.19
C GLY A 135 23.64 -24.36 -20.65
N TYR A 136 23.30 -23.12 -20.30
CA TYR A 136 24.16 -21.97 -20.60
C TYR A 136 25.24 -21.77 -19.53
N ASP A 137 26.34 -21.08 -19.88
CA ASP A 137 27.40 -20.73 -18.92
C ASP A 137 26.93 -19.47 -18.11
N PRO A 138 26.86 -19.55 -16.77
CA PRO A 138 26.55 -18.40 -15.93
C PRO A 138 27.45 -17.18 -16.14
N ASN A 139 28.71 -17.41 -16.55
CA ASN A 139 29.68 -16.35 -16.81
C ASN A 139 29.24 -15.41 -17.96
N ASP A 140 28.51 -15.94 -18.94
CA ASP A 140 27.97 -15.13 -20.05
C ASP A 140 26.85 -14.16 -19.63
N TYR A 141 26.35 -14.34 -18.39
CA TYR A 141 25.21 -13.58 -17.83
C TYR A 141 25.57 -12.81 -16.55
N THR A 142 26.85 -12.69 -16.23
CA THR A 142 27.33 -12.03 -14.98
C THR A 142 26.77 -10.64 -14.81
N GLU A 143 26.75 -9.82 -15.89
CA GLU A 143 26.17 -8.46 -15.85
C GLU A 143 24.68 -8.52 -15.51
N MET A 144 23.93 -9.39 -16.17
CA MET A 144 22.47 -9.49 -15.95
C MET A 144 22.13 -10.01 -14.55
N LEU A 145 22.85 -11.01 -14.08
CA LEU A 145 22.72 -11.54 -12.73
C LEU A 145 23.06 -10.46 -11.69
N GLY A 146 24.10 -9.67 -11.94
CA GLY A 146 24.47 -8.52 -11.09
C GLY A 146 23.31 -7.49 -10.99
N ILE A 147 22.72 -7.11 -12.13
CA ILE A 147 21.59 -6.20 -12.18
C ILE A 147 20.36 -6.76 -11.43
N LEU A 148 20.04 -8.05 -11.61
CA LEU A 148 18.90 -8.66 -10.93
C LEU A 148 19.13 -8.76 -9.43
N LYS A 149 20.35 -9.05 -9.01
CA LYS A 149 20.72 -9.10 -7.59
C LYS A 149 20.64 -7.72 -6.92
N GLU A 150 21.12 -6.68 -7.60
CA GLU A 150 21.08 -5.30 -7.10
C GLU A 150 19.63 -4.79 -6.99
N LYS A 151 18.78 -5.12 -7.96
CA LYS A 151 17.37 -4.72 -7.96
C LYS A 151 16.51 -5.43 -6.91
N GLY A 152 16.98 -6.55 -6.35
CA GLY A 152 16.25 -7.33 -5.36
C GLY A 152 14.91 -7.87 -5.84
N ASP A 153 14.01 -8.15 -4.90
CA ASP A 153 12.64 -8.59 -5.22
C ASP A 153 11.79 -7.41 -5.69
N ARG A 154 11.37 -7.45 -6.95
CA ARG A 154 10.51 -6.44 -7.60
C ARG A 154 9.04 -6.84 -7.64
N PHE A 155 8.67 -7.96 -7.05
CA PHE A 155 7.32 -8.50 -7.06
C PHE A 155 6.64 -8.41 -5.71
N TYR A 156 7.41 -8.23 -4.66
CA TYR A 156 6.96 -7.99 -3.30
C TYR A 156 7.82 -6.92 -2.65
N GLY A 157 7.20 -6.09 -1.84
CA GLY A 157 7.91 -5.14 -1.00
C GLY A 157 7.12 -4.80 0.24
N ARG A 158 7.82 -4.32 1.26
CA ARG A 158 7.28 -3.89 2.53
C ARG A 158 7.83 -2.52 2.88
N LYS A 159 6.95 -1.62 3.33
CA LYS A 159 7.32 -0.30 3.82
C LYS A 159 6.63 -0.03 5.15
N ILE A 160 7.40 0.44 6.15
CA ILE A 160 6.85 0.99 7.38
C ILE A 160 6.40 2.42 7.10
N VAL A 161 5.20 2.75 7.52
CA VAL A 161 4.58 4.06 7.32
C VAL A 161 4.17 4.62 8.68
N SER A 162 4.65 5.80 8.99
CA SER A 162 4.27 6.54 10.20
C SER A 162 3.90 7.98 9.84
N ARG A 163 3.27 8.68 10.76
CA ARG A 163 2.93 10.10 10.63
C ARG A 163 3.32 10.86 11.88
N LYS A 164 3.75 12.09 11.69
CA LYS A 164 4.02 13.00 12.79
C LYS A 164 2.69 13.45 13.43
N PRO A 165 2.67 13.85 14.72
CA PRO A 165 1.43 14.26 15.39
C PRO A 165 0.64 15.34 14.63
N TYR A 166 1.31 16.32 14.02
CA TYR A 166 0.63 17.37 13.26
C TYR A 166 -0.08 16.80 12.01
N GLN A 167 0.50 15.81 11.30
CA GLN A 167 -0.13 15.16 10.14
C GLN A 167 -1.37 14.37 10.53
N ILE A 168 -1.39 13.77 11.73
CA ILE A 168 -2.57 13.10 12.29
C ILE A 168 -3.68 14.12 12.54
N LEU A 169 -3.33 15.30 13.06
CA LEU A 169 -4.30 16.39 13.27
C LEU A 169 -4.84 16.94 11.95
N GLU A 170 -3.98 17.14 10.95
CA GLU A 170 -4.38 17.54 9.59
C GLU A 170 -5.38 16.53 9.00
N THR A 171 -5.06 15.23 9.06
CA THR A 171 -5.98 14.17 8.58
C THR A 171 -7.34 14.23 9.28
N ARG A 172 -7.37 14.46 10.58
CA ARG A 172 -8.63 14.62 11.33
C ARG A 172 -9.45 15.82 10.80
N ASP A 173 -8.79 16.94 10.57
CA ASP A 173 -9.45 18.16 10.10
C ASP A 173 -9.92 18.00 8.65
N GLU A 174 -9.16 17.34 7.78
CA GLU A 174 -9.54 16.98 6.41
C GLU A 174 -10.81 16.14 6.38
N ILE A 175 -10.90 15.11 7.23
CA ILE A 175 -12.11 14.28 7.35
C ILE A 175 -13.31 15.14 7.75
N TYR A 176 -13.14 16.02 8.72
CA TYR A 176 -14.21 16.91 9.13
C TYR A 176 -14.70 17.82 8.00
N PHE A 177 -13.78 18.50 7.30
CA PHE A 177 -14.13 19.40 6.19
C PHE A 177 -14.74 18.65 5.00
N THR A 178 -14.24 17.44 4.70
CA THR A 178 -14.83 16.57 3.67
C THR A 178 -16.28 16.25 4.01
N ILE A 179 -16.59 15.90 5.25
CA ILE A 179 -17.95 15.62 5.70
C ILE A 179 -18.83 16.88 5.62
N GLN A 180 -18.30 18.05 5.99
CA GLN A 180 -19.09 19.31 5.84
C GLN A 180 -19.39 19.62 4.38
N SER A 181 -18.43 19.42 3.48
CA SER A 181 -18.62 19.60 2.03
C SER A 181 -19.69 18.66 1.50
N ILE A 182 -19.66 17.37 1.88
CA ILE A 182 -20.69 16.40 1.49
C ILE A 182 -22.08 16.85 2.00
N LYS A 183 -22.18 17.30 3.24
CA LYS A 183 -23.45 17.79 3.82
C LYS A 183 -24.00 19.01 3.07
N GLU A 184 -23.12 19.92 2.66
CA GLU A 184 -23.54 21.11 1.92
C GLU A 184 -24.03 20.76 0.51
N LEU A 185 -23.31 19.88 -0.19
CA LEU A 185 -23.75 19.37 -1.49
C LEU A 185 -25.11 18.65 -1.40
N LEU A 186 -25.32 17.85 -0.35
CA LEU A 186 -26.60 17.19 -0.09
C LEU A 186 -27.73 18.18 0.19
N ARG A 187 -27.47 19.29 0.92
CA ARG A 187 -28.46 20.37 1.15
C ARG A 187 -28.84 21.05 -0.16
N LEU A 188 -27.80 21.36 -0.98
CA LEU A 188 -28.02 22.00 -2.27
C LEU A 188 -28.83 21.11 -3.21
N TYR A 189 -28.50 19.81 -3.27
CA TYR A 189 -29.28 18.83 -4.03
C TYR A 189 -30.75 18.77 -3.57
N LYS A 190 -30.98 18.66 -2.27
CA LYS A 190 -32.34 18.64 -1.72
C LYS A 190 -33.14 19.90 -2.06
N LYS A 191 -32.47 21.06 -2.17
CA LYS A 191 -33.11 22.34 -2.51
C LYS A 191 -33.40 22.48 -4.00
N THR A 192 -32.51 21.97 -4.86
CA THR A 192 -32.55 22.23 -6.32
C THR A 192 -33.05 21.04 -7.14
N GLY A 193 -32.98 19.82 -6.60
CA GLY A 193 -33.20 18.59 -7.36
C GLY A 193 -32.11 18.33 -8.44
N ASN A 194 -31.08 19.16 -8.52
CA ASN A 194 -30.07 19.11 -9.58
C ASN A 194 -28.88 18.23 -9.18
N GLU A 195 -28.72 17.08 -9.86
CA GLU A 195 -27.60 16.16 -9.62
C GLU A 195 -26.24 16.76 -10.02
N ALA A 196 -26.20 17.81 -10.85
CA ALA A 196 -24.95 18.47 -11.23
C ALA A 196 -24.22 19.11 -10.04
N VAL A 197 -24.86 19.24 -8.86
CA VAL A 197 -24.20 19.68 -7.63
C VAL A 197 -23.12 18.68 -7.18
N PHE A 198 -23.23 17.40 -7.56
CA PHE A 198 -22.24 16.35 -7.29
C PHE A 198 -21.25 16.23 -8.44
N TYR A 199 -20.58 17.32 -8.77
CA TYR A 199 -19.56 17.29 -9.81
C TYR A 199 -18.39 16.36 -9.41
N ARG A 200 -17.91 15.61 -10.38
CA ARG A 200 -16.69 14.80 -10.19
C ARG A 200 -15.47 15.70 -10.29
N VAL A 201 -14.60 15.64 -9.30
CA VAL A 201 -13.23 16.14 -9.45
C VAL A 201 -12.48 15.06 -10.24
N PRO A 202 -12.04 15.32 -11.49
CA PRO A 202 -11.28 14.35 -12.25
C PRO A 202 -9.98 14.03 -11.49
N THR A 203 -9.77 12.77 -11.16
CA THR A 203 -8.49 12.30 -10.65
C THR A 203 -7.71 11.62 -11.78
N PHE A 204 -6.41 11.48 -11.63
CA PHE A 204 -5.56 10.75 -12.59
C PHE A 204 -6.12 9.35 -12.93
N MET A 205 -6.81 8.71 -11.99
CA MET A 205 -7.43 7.40 -12.20
C MET A 205 -8.68 7.44 -13.09
N CYS A 206 -9.33 8.59 -13.23
CA CYS A 206 -10.52 8.73 -14.08
C CYS A 206 -10.19 8.80 -15.58
N GLY A 207 -8.94 9.07 -15.94
CA GLY A 207 -8.49 9.15 -17.33
C GLY A 207 -8.10 7.82 -17.97
N ASN A 208 -8.08 6.73 -17.20
CA ASN A 208 -7.59 5.41 -17.65
C ASN A 208 -8.69 4.33 -17.66
N MET A 209 -9.97 4.72 -17.74
CA MET A 209 -11.10 3.80 -17.96
C MET A 209 -11.62 3.89 -19.38
#